data_76dd0019bfa8f52d68c9fb15deaf5a9d
#
_entry.id   76dd0019bfa8f52d68c9fb15deaf5a9d
#
_cell.length_a   1.000
_cell.length_b   1.000
_cell.length_c   1.000
_cell.angle_alpha   90.00
_cell.angle_beta   90.00
_cell.angle_gamma   90.00
#
_symmetry.space_group_name_H-M   'P 1'
#
loop_
_entity.id
_entity.type
_entity.pdbx_description
1 polymer ?
#
loop_
_entity_poly.entity_id
_entity_poly.type
_entity_poly.pdbx_seq_one_letter_code
_entity_poly.pdbx_strand_id
1 'polypeptide(L)'
;ASTAYGHVITLLFATGLTGWSTLEASRMGLLGSARAVQGAAATIFLMAVLFATGPLSTGDDLPPAPLQMLLGALIVALPGVSFAGIGGRADAEGEEGAQIAMPGVQIIPLLCLPLFFLVSLRAYGGAAALASVVALAKLGDVAGYYVGNALGKRHPFPRLSPGKTVAGCVGSLVAGTAAGAGFSAAGWLGDPRFGLLSGLVLGALVNVAAQAGDLLESALKRRAGVKDSGTTFGPSGGVLDLVDSFLLAAPLAATIGPLLFWWGTTAPPQ
;
A
#
# COMPACT_ATOMS: atom_id res chain seq x y z
N ALA A 1 12.00 19.19 -18.14
CA ALA A 1 11.15 18.40 -19.07
C ALA A 1 11.09 16.90 -18.68
N SER A 2 12.21 16.26 -18.34
CA SER A 2 12.24 14.81 -18.01
C SER A 2 11.41 14.43 -16.76
N THR A 3 11.31 15.31 -15.79
CA THR A 3 10.55 15.08 -14.55
C THR A 3 9.03 15.09 -14.80
N ALA A 4 8.53 16.02 -15.60
CA ALA A 4 7.10 16.12 -15.92
C ALA A 4 6.57 14.85 -16.62
N TYR A 5 7.31 14.31 -17.60
CA TYR A 5 6.94 13.05 -18.25
C TYR A 5 6.90 11.88 -17.25
N GLY A 6 7.86 11.80 -16.33
CA GLY A 6 7.87 10.78 -15.29
C GLY A 6 6.64 10.81 -14.38
N HIS A 7 6.17 11.99 -14.02
CA HIS A 7 4.95 12.15 -13.22
C HIS A 7 3.70 11.71 -13.98
N VAL A 8 3.58 12.13 -15.26
CA VAL A 8 2.46 11.72 -16.12
C VAL A 8 2.40 10.20 -16.29
N ILE A 9 3.54 9.57 -16.57
CA ILE A 9 3.62 8.10 -16.70
C ILE A 9 3.17 7.42 -15.40
N THR A 10 3.66 7.88 -14.24
CA THR A 10 3.28 7.31 -12.94
C THR A 10 1.78 7.49 -12.67
N LEU A 11 1.23 8.66 -13.01
CA LEU A 11 -0.20 8.93 -12.87
C LEU A 11 -1.04 8.01 -13.77
N LEU A 12 -0.68 7.86 -15.04
CA LEU A 12 -1.37 6.96 -15.98
C LEU A 12 -1.32 5.50 -15.49
N PHE A 13 -0.17 5.07 -14.99
CA PHE A 13 0.00 3.74 -14.44
C PHE A 13 -0.86 3.52 -13.19
N ALA A 14 -0.82 4.44 -12.23
CA ALA A 14 -1.65 4.37 -11.03
C ALA A 14 -3.16 4.39 -11.36
N THR A 15 -3.57 5.22 -12.32
CA THR A 15 -4.97 5.26 -12.79
C THR A 15 -5.39 3.94 -13.44
N GLY A 16 -4.54 3.36 -14.27
CA GLY A 16 -4.79 2.05 -14.90
C GLY A 16 -4.93 0.93 -13.86
N LEU A 17 -4.02 0.86 -12.89
CA LEU A 17 -4.08 -0.10 -11.78
C LEU A 17 -5.37 0.08 -10.95
N THR A 18 -5.72 1.33 -10.64
CA THR A 18 -6.94 1.66 -9.90
C THR A 18 -8.19 1.17 -10.62
N GLY A 19 -8.31 1.51 -11.91
CA GLY A 19 -9.45 1.09 -12.74
C GLY A 19 -9.57 -0.43 -12.80
N TRP A 20 -8.47 -1.13 -13.01
CA TRP A 20 -8.46 -2.58 -13.12
C TRP A 20 -8.78 -3.27 -11.78
N SER A 21 -8.16 -2.83 -10.67
CA SER A 21 -8.47 -3.35 -9.33
C SER A 21 -9.94 -3.17 -8.95
N THR A 22 -10.54 -2.04 -9.35
CA THR A 22 -11.98 -1.79 -9.13
C THR A 22 -12.87 -2.71 -9.97
N LEU A 23 -12.47 -3.01 -11.21
CA LEU A 23 -13.17 -3.99 -12.05
C LEU A 23 -13.08 -5.40 -11.48
N GLU A 24 -11.93 -5.82 -10.97
CA GLU A 24 -11.77 -7.12 -10.30
C GLU A 24 -12.62 -7.20 -9.04
N ALA A 25 -12.63 -6.17 -8.19
CA ALA A 25 -13.50 -6.09 -7.01
C ALA A 25 -14.99 -6.20 -7.37
N SER A 26 -15.40 -5.59 -8.51
CA SER A 26 -16.76 -5.72 -9.02
C SER A 26 -17.07 -7.14 -9.49
N ARG A 27 -16.14 -7.80 -10.20
CA ARG A 27 -16.28 -9.19 -10.64
C ARG A 27 -16.36 -10.18 -9.48
N MET A 28 -15.67 -9.89 -8.39
CA MET A 28 -15.77 -10.65 -7.13
C MET A 28 -17.11 -10.44 -6.40
N GLY A 29 -18.00 -9.56 -6.88
CA GLY A 29 -19.26 -9.26 -6.22
C GLY A 29 -19.16 -8.33 -5.01
N LEU A 30 -17.96 -7.79 -4.73
CA LEU A 30 -17.75 -6.84 -3.64
C LEU A 30 -18.41 -5.48 -3.91
N LEU A 31 -18.57 -5.13 -5.20
CA LEU A 31 -19.15 -3.87 -5.67
C LEU A 31 -20.17 -4.16 -6.79
N GLY A 32 -21.32 -3.50 -6.76
CA GLY A 32 -22.20 -3.46 -7.95
C GLY A 32 -21.52 -2.72 -9.10
N SER A 33 -21.75 -3.15 -10.35
CA SER A 33 -21.10 -2.60 -11.56
C SER A 33 -21.21 -1.06 -11.67
N ALA A 34 -22.39 -0.50 -11.40
CA ALA A 34 -22.59 0.95 -11.40
C ALA A 34 -21.77 1.68 -10.34
N ARG A 35 -21.67 1.11 -9.13
CA ARG A 35 -20.86 1.68 -8.05
C ARG A 35 -19.36 1.57 -8.32
N ALA A 36 -18.93 0.50 -8.98
CA ALA A 36 -17.53 0.33 -9.38
C ALA A 36 -17.12 1.43 -10.38
N VAL A 37 -17.95 1.70 -11.40
CA VAL A 37 -17.71 2.77 -12.39
C VAL A 37 -17.72 4.15 -11.71
N GLN A 38 -18.71 4.43 -10.86
CA GLN A 38 -18.80 5.71 -10.13
C GLN A 38 -17.60 5.92 -9.22
N GLY A 39 -17.19 4.86 -8.49
CA GLY A 39 -16.02 4.91 -7.62
C GLY A 39 -14.72 5.13 -8.37
N ALA A 40 -14.49 4.42 -9.46
CA ALA A 40 -13.34 4.63 -10.33
C ALA A 40 -13.32 6.06 -10.89
N ALA A 41 -14.45 6.56 -11.39
CA ALA A 41 -14.57 7.92 -11.91
C ALA A 41 -14.31 8.98 -10.83
N ALA A 42 -14.89 8.82 -9.63
CA ALA A 42 -14.65 9.72 -8.50
C ALA A 42 -13.18 9.72 -8.06
N THR A 43 -12.54 8.57 -8.07
CA THR A 43 -11.12 8.46 -7.71
C THR A 43 -10.22 9.10 -8.77
N ILE A 44 -10.50 8.86 -10.05
CA ILE A 44 -9.78 9.50 -11.17
C ILE A 44 -9.95 11.02 -11.07
N PHE A 45 -11.17 11.50 -10.80
CA PHE A 45 -11.42 12.92 -10.63
C PHE A 45 -10.65 13.50 -9.43
N LEU A 46 -10.68 12.83 -8.28
CA LEU A 46 -9.91 13.23 -7.09
C LEU A 46 -8.42 13.24 -7.37
N MET A 47 -7.89 12.22 -8.06
CA MET A 47 -6.49 12.17 -8.48
C MET A 47 -6.15 13.35 -9.41
N ALA A 48 -7.01 13.67 -10.36
CA ALA A 48 -6.83 14.80 -11.27
C ALA A 48 -6.83 16.14 -10.51
N VAL A 49 -7.73 16.32 -9.56
CA VAL A 49 -7.79 17.52 -8.71
C VAL A 49 -6.54 17.63 -7.84
N LEU A 50 -6.13 16.56 -7.16
CA LEU A 50 -4.92 16.55 -6.34
C LEU A 50 -3.66 16.76 -7.18
N PHE A 51 -3.65 16.27 -8.42
CA PHE A 51 -2.58 16.53 -9.39
C PHE A 51 -2.56 18.00 -9.82
N ALA A 52 -3.73 18.59 -10.11
CA ALA A 52 -3.84 19.97 -10.57
C ALA A 52 -3.55 21.00 -9.47
N THR A 53 -3.88 20.67 -8.20
CA THR A 53 -3.72 21.57 -7.04
C THR A 53 -2.49 21.25 -6.17
N GLY A 54 -1.81 20.14 -6.46
CA GLY A 54 -0.65 19.68 -5.71
C GLY A 54 0.68 20.24 -6.24
N PRO A 55 1.80 19.79 -5.68
CA PRO A 55 3.15 20.28 -6.00
C PRO A 55 3.61 19.97 -7.44
N LEU A 56 2.79 19.27 -8.22
CA LEU A 56 3.06 19.02 -9.63
C LEU A 56 2.67 20.22 -10.52
N SER A 57 1.89 21.17 -9.98
CA SER A 57 1.42 22.36 -10.70
C SER A 57 2.23 23.62 -10.40
N THR A 58 3.01 23.64 -9.34
CA THR A 58 3.76 24.82 -8.93
C THR A 58 5.19 24.44 -8.55
N GLY A 59 6.16 25.16 -9.13
CA GLY A 59 7.58 24.96 -8.80
C GLY A 59 7.87 25.18 -7.32
N ASP A 60 8.76 24.43 -6.88
CA ASP A 60 9.79 24.52 -5.83
C ASP A 60 9.45 24.70 -4.33
N ASP A 61 8.27 25.15 -3.87
CA ASP A 61 8.15 25.60 -2.47
C ASP A 61 6.98 25.04 -1.62
N LEU A 62 6.27 23.99 -2.03
CA LEU A 62 5.20 23.47 -1.17
C LEU A 62 5.66 22.26 -0.35
N PRO A 63 5.57 22.34 1.00
CA PRO A 63 5.70 21.14 1.84
C PRO A 63 4.63 20.13 1.46
N PRO A 64 4.85 18.83 1.70
CA PRO A 64 3.85 17.81 1.48
C PRO A 64 2.54 18.26 2.14
N ALA A 65 1.53 18.49 1.34
CA ALA A 65 0.32 19.14 1.80
C ALA A 65 -0.23 18.40 3.04
N PRO A 66 -0.51 19.09 4.15
CA PRO A 66 -1.06 18.49 5.37
C PRO A 66 -2.27 17.58 5.06
N LEU A 67 -3.02 17.92 4.01
CA LEU A 67 -4.13 17.13 3.52
C LEU A 67 -3.70 15.74 3.01
N GLN A 68 -2.59 15.61 2.31
CA GLN A 68 -2.11 14.31 1.82
C GLN A 68 -1.64 13.43 2.98
N MET A 69 -0.97 14.01 3.96
CA MET A 69 -0.59 13.30 5.20
C MET A 69 -1.84 12.86 5.98
N LEU A 70 -2.84 13.72 6.10
CA LEU A 70 -4.10 13.39 6.76
C LEU A 70 -4.87 12.29 6.03
N LEU A 71 -4.97 12.37 4.70
CA LEU A 71 -5.59 11.32 3.88
C LEU A 71 -4.83 10.00 3.97
N GLY A 72 -3.50 10.04 3.96
CA GLY A 72 -2.66 8.85 4.15
C GLY A 72 -2.90 8.21 5.52
N ALA A 73 -2.90 9.01 6.58
CA ALA A 73 -3.17 8.54 7.93
C ALA A 73 -4.59 7.96 8.05
N LEU A 74 -5.58 8.60 7.43
CA LEU A 74 -6.97 8.12 7.42
C LEU A 74 -7.08 6.77 6.70
N ILE A 75 -6.43 6.59 5.55
CA ILE A 75 -6.46 5.33 4.80
C ILE A 75 -5.78 4.21 5.58
N VAL A 76 -4.68 4.49 6.28
CA VAL A 76 -4.00 3.51 7.15
C VAL A 76 -4.88 3.16 8.36
N ALA A 77 -5.64 4.12 8.90
CA ALA A 77 -6.51 3.92 10.05
C ALA A 77 -7.82 3.18 9.72
N LEU A 78 -8.37 3.35 8.51
CA LEU A 78 -9.64 2.73 8.10
C LEU A 78 -9.69 1.20 8.28
N PRO A 79 -8.66 0.44 7.89
CA PRO A 79 -8.62 -1.01 8.13
C PRO A 79 -8.57 -1.36 9.61
N GLY A 80 -7.87 -0.58 10.44
CA GLY A 80 -7.79 -0.80 11.88
C GLY A 80 -9.15 -0.81 12.56
N VAL A 81 -10.02 0.11 12.17
CA VAL A 81 -11.41 0.17 12.67
C VAL A 81 -12.21 -1.06 12.23
N SER A 82 -11.97 -1.54 11.02
CA SER A 82 -12.66 -2.73 10.48
C SER A 82 -12.15 -4.03 11.10
N PHE A 83 -10.85 -4.14 11.37
CA PHE A 83 -10.26 -5.29 12.06
C PHE A 83 -10.67 -5.36 13.54
N ALA A 84 -10.83 -4.23 14.22
CA ALA A 84 -11.32 -4.20 15.60
C ALA A 84 -12.76 -4.75 15.73
N GLY A 85 -13.58 -4.57 14.68
CA GLY A 85 -14.94 -5.16 14.62
C GLY A 85 -14.97 -6.68 14.44
N ILE A 86 -13.88 -7.29 13.97
CA ILE A 86 -13.78 -8.75 13.74
C ILE A 86 -13.58 -9.49 15.06
N GLY A 87 -12.83 -8.92 16.01
CA GLY A 87 -12.53 -9.54 17.31
C GLY A 87 -13.74 -9.62 18.25
N GLY A 88 -14.72 -8.71 18.11
CA GLY A 88 -15.87 -8.62 19.02
C GLY A 88 -17.08 -9.48 18.64
N ARG A 89 -17.08 -10.12 17.48
CA ARG A 89 -18.25 -10.89 16.99
C ARG A 89 -17.99 -12.40 16.83
N ALA A 90 -16.76 -12.84 17.06
CA ALA A 90 -16.39 -14.25 16.95
C ALA A 90 -16.99 -15.15 18.05
N ASP A 91 -17.47 -14.56 19.14
CA ASP A 91 -17.92 -15.30 20.32
C ASP A 91 -19.44 -15.49 20.38
N ALA A 92 -20.20 -14.94 19.44
CA ALA A 92 -21.66 -14.91 19.56
C ALA A 92 -22.42 -15.96 18.75
N GLU A 93 -21.90 -16.46 17.63
CA GLU A 93 -22.58 -17.52 16.85
C GLU A 93 -21.52 -18.39 16.12
N GLY A 94 -21.51 -19.66 16.46
CA GLY A 94 -20.71 -20.67 15.76
C GLY A 94 -21.11 -20.74 14.29
N GLU A 95 -20.09 -20.88 13.44
CA GLU A 95 -20.20 -21.03 11.98
C GLU A 95 -20.59 -19.75 11.23
N GLU A 96 -19.58 -18.91 10.94
CA GLU A 96 -19.42 -18.27 9.64
C GLU A 96 -18.13 -17.44 9.67
N GLY A 97 -17.32 -17.58 8.65
CA GLY A 97 -15.98 -16.99 8.56
C GLY A 97 -15.95 -15.51 8.91
N ALA A 98 -14.86 -15.07 9.50
CA ALA A 98 -14.63 -13.67 9.91
C ALA A 98 -15.01 -12.71 8.77
N GLN A 99 -16.26 -12.26 8.75
CA GLN A 99 -16.74 -11.33 7.74
C GLN A 99 -16.25 -9.94 8.13
N ILE A 100 -15.37 -9.38 7.32
CA ILE A 100 -15.07 -7.96 7.42
C ILE A 100 -16.34 -7.19 7.08
N ALA A 101 -16.97 -6.58 8.07
CA ALA A 101 -18.18 -5.76 7.88
C ALA A 101 -17.83 -4.40 7.27
N MET A 102 -17.16 -4.39 6.09
CA MET A 102 -16.94 -3.16 5.34
C MET A 102 -18.15 -2.87 4.46
N PRO A 103 -18.81 -1.72 4.62
CA PRO A 103 -19.76 -1.23 3.63
C PRO A 103 -19.08 -1.10 2.26
N GLY A 104 -19.74 -1.46 1.17
CA GLY A 104 -19.18 -1.36 -0.19
C GLY A 104 -18.61 0.03 -0.53
N VAL A 105 -19.13 1.09 0.12
CA VAL A 105 -18.63 2.47 -0.03
C VAL A 105 -17.18 2.66 0.47
N GLN A 106 -16.71 1.84 1.42
CA GLN A 106 -15.34 1.92 1.96
C GLN A 106 -14.34 1.13 1.12
N ILE A 107 -14.80 0.16 0.35
CA ILE A 107 -13.92 -0.69 -0.48
C ILE A 107 -13.29 0.13 -1.61
N ILE A 108 -14.04 1.04 -2.22
CA ILE A 108 -13.55 1.87 -3.33
C ILE A 108 -12.36 2.75 -2.93
N PRO A 109 -12.46 3.63 -1.91
CA PRO A 109 -11.32 4.42 -1.49
C PRO A 109 -10.16 3.56 -1.01
N LEU A 110 -10.43 2.42 -0.36
CA LEU A 110 -9.40 1.50 0.08
C LEU A 110 -8.59 0.91 -1.08
N LEU A 111 -9.22 0.60 -2.20
CA LEU A 111 -8.54 0.05 -3.38
C LEU A 111 -7.88 1.12 -4.25
N CYS A 112 -8.47 2.30 -4.31
CA CYS A 112 -8.10 3.31 -5.27
C CYS A 112 -7.10 4.33 -4.73
N LEU A 113 -7.33 4.88 -3.54
CA LEU A 113 -6.49 5.92 -2.97
C LEU A 113 -5.04 5.49 -2.70
N PRO A 114 -4.75 4.26 -2.23
CA PRO A 114 -3.37 3.84 -2.00
C PRO A 114 -2.48 3.95 -3.23
N LEU A 115 -3.01 3.61 -4.39
CA LEU A 115 -2.25 3.68 -5.64
C LEU A 115 -1.93 5.11 -6.06
N PHE A 116 -2.77 6.08 -5.68
CA PHE A 116 -2.47 7.51 -5.84
C PHE A 116 -1.22 7.94 -5.06
N PHE A 117 -0.98 7.36 -3.88
CA PHE A 117 0.20 7.69 -3.09
C PHE A 117 1.51 7.29 -3.75
N LEU A 118 1.50 6.37 -4.73
CA LEU A 118 2.67 6.10 -5.59
C LEU A 118 3.06 7.35 -6.41
N VAL A 119 2.06 8.13 -6.84
CA VAL A 119 2.32 9.40 -7.53
C VAL A 119 2.95 10.42 -6.58
N SER A 120 2.44 10.51 -5.35
CA SER A 120 3.01 11.37 -4.31
C SER A 120 4.44 10.98 -3.96
N LEU A 121 4.72 9.69 -3.80
CA LEU A 121 6.08 9.19 -3.58
C LEU A 121 7.02 9.61 -4.72
N ARG A 122 6.56 9.52 -5.98
CA ARG A 122 7.33 9.95 -7.14
C ARG A 122 7.56 11.46 -7.17
N ALA A 123 6.53 12.24 -6.77
CA ALA A 123 6.59 13.70 -6.79
C ALA A 123 7.55 14.26 -5.72
N TYR A 124 7.46 13.77 -4.49
CA TYR A 124 8.22 14.28 -3.36
C TYR A 124 9.58 13.59 -3.16
N GLY A 125 9.60 12.27 -3.26
CA GLY A 125 10.81 11.46 -3.02
C GLY A 125 11.62 11.16 -4.28
N GLY A 126 11.06 11.43 -5.47
CA GLY A 126 11.72 11.12 -6.73
C GLY A 126 11.55 9.66 -7.18
N ALA A 127 12.16 9.33 -8.34
CA ALA A 127 12.05 7.99 -8.92
C ALA A 127 12.73 6.91 -8.05
N ALA A 128 13.86 7.23 -7.47
CA ALA A 128 14.63 6.30 -6.64
C ALA A 128 13.88 5.97 -5.35
N ALA A 129 13.27 6.96 -4.69
CA ALA A 129 12.44 6.74 -3.50
C ALA A 129 11.20 5.89 -3.81
N LEU A 130 10.50 6.18 -4.90
CA LEU A 130 9.39 5.34 -5.35
C LEU A 130 9.83 3.90 -5.60
N ALA A 131 10.91 3.70 -6.37
CA ALA A 131 11.45 2.37 -6.65
C ALA A 131 11.89 1.63 -5.37
N SER A 132 12.50 2.36 -4.42
CA SER A 132 12.89 1.79 -3.13
C SER A 132 11.68 1.33 -2.31
N VAL A 133 10.61 2.13 -2.23
CA VAL A 133 9.39 1.74 -1.50
C VAL A 133 8.73 0.51 -2.14
N VAL A 134 8.67 0.47 -3.47
CA VAL A 134 8.17 -0.71 -4.20
C VAL A 134 9.05 -1.95 -3.91
N ALA A 135 10.36 -1.77 -3.94
CA ALA A 135 11.30 -2.86 -3.66
C ALA A 135 11.21 -3.32 -2.20
N LEU A 136 11.05 -2.42 -1.22
CA LEU A 136 10.87 -2.74 0.20
C LEU A 136 9.69 -3.68 0.44
N ALA A 137 8.53 -3.37 -0.17
CA ALA A 137 7.35 -4.21 -0.06
C ALA A 137 7.61 -5.60 -0.67
N LYS A 138 8.14 -5.68 -1.88
CA LYS A 138 8.34 -6.96 -2.59
C LYS A 138 9.51 -7.80 -2.06
N LEU A 139 10.59 -7.18 -1.61
CA LEU A 139 11.69 -7.91 -0.95
C LEU A 139 11.23 -8.56 0.37
N GLY A 140 10.37 -7.88 1.11
CA GLY A 140 9.73 -8.44 2.30
C GLY A 140 8.90 -9.69 1.96
N ASP A 141 8.07 -9.63 0.91
CA ASP A 141 7.24 -10.76 0.47
C ASP A 141 8.11 -11.97 0.07
N VAL A 142 9.17 -11.72 -0.71
CA VAL A 142 10.13 -12.78 -1.11
C VAL A 142 10.82 -13.40 0.09
N ALA A 143 11.36 -12.60 1.00
CA ALA A 143 12.03 -13.09 2.20
C ALA A 143 11.05 -13.85 3.10
N GLY A 144 9.84 -13.33 3.27
CA GLY A 144 8.77 -13.97 4.04
C GLY A 144 8.40 -15.34 3.50
N TYR A 145 8.33 -15.49 2.18
CA TYR A 145 8.08 -16.77 1.52
C TYR A 145 9.19 -17.79 1.80
N TYR A 146 10.47 -17.43 1.56
CA TYR A 146 11.58 -18.38 1.76
C TYR A 146 11.79 -18.74 3.23
N VAL A 147 11.78 -17.75 4.13
CA VAL A 147 11.92 -18.01 5.57
C VAL A 147 10.72 -18.77 6.11
N GLY A 148 9.53 -18.45 5.63
CA GLY A 148 8.30 -19.14 5.99
C GLY A 148 8.31 -20.62 5.60
N ASN A 149 8.77 -20.93 4.39
CA ASN A 149 8.90 -22.31 3.92
C ASN A 149 10.00 -23.09 4.65
N ALA A 150 11.13 -22.44 4.96
CA ALA A 150 12.25 -23.11 5.59
C ALA A 150 12.07 -23.34 7.11
N LEU A 151 11.51 -22.36 7.83
CA LEU A 151 11.46 -22.30 9.28
C LEU A 151 10.03 -22.22 9.86
N GLY A 152 9.01 -22.04 9.01
CA GLY A 152 7.64 -21.79 9.44
C GLY A 152 6.96 -23.04 10.02
N LYS A 153 6.54 -22.95 11.29
CA LYS A 153 5.77 -24.01 11.97
C LYS A 153 4.41 -23.54 12.45
N ARG A 154 4.25 -22.24 12.71
CA ARG A 154 3.02 -21.65 13.24
C ARG A 154 2.38 -20.75 12.21
N HIS A 155 1.10 -20.93 11.97
CA HIS A 155 0.28 -20.17 11.01
C HIS A 155 -0.63 -19.21 11.79
N PRO A 156 -0.31 -17.90 11.83
CA PRO A 156 -1.04 -16.93 12.65
C PRO A 156 -2.43 -16.60 12.09
N PHE A 157 -2.65 -16.80 10.78
CA PHE A 157 -3.88 -16.43 10.09
C PHE A 157 -4.49 -17.60 9.30
N PRO A 158 -4.84 -18.75 9.94
CA PRO A 158 -5.19 -19.98 9.23
C PRO A 158 -6.46 -19.84 8.36
N ARG A 159 -7.39 -18.95 8.73
CA ARG A 159 -8.64 -18.71 7.97
C ARG A 159 -8.48 -17.72 6.83
N LEU A 160 -7.62 -16.72 6.99
CA LEU A 160 -7.42 -15.64 5.99
C LEU A 160 -6.35 -16.01 4.97
N SER A 161 -5.17 -16.34 5.45
CA SER A 161 -3.99 -16.65 4.66
C SER A 161 -3.25 -17.83 5.28
N PRO A 162 -3.66 -19.08 4.99
CA PRO A 162 -3.11 -20.29 5.61
C PRO A 162 -1.63 -20.52 5.28
N GLY A 163 -1.11 -19.93 4.19
CA GLY A 163 0.30 -20.03 3.80
C GLY A 163 1.22 -19.13 4.61
N LYS A 164 0.71 -18.10 5.31
CA LYS A 164 1.56 -17.21 6.12
C LYS A 164 1.97 -17.89 7.41
N THR A 165 3.27 -17.78 7.75
CA THR A 165 3.85 -18.30 8.99
C THR A 165 4.44 -17.18 9.84
N VAL A 166 4.51 -17.39 11.15
CA VAL A 166 5.15 -16.42 12.08
C VAL A 166 6.62 -16.20 11.69
N ALA A 167 7.35 -17.26 11.36
CA ALA A 167 8.75 -17.16 10.93
C ALA A 167 8.86 -16.33 9.62
N GLY A 168 7.94 -16.54 8.67
CA GLY A 168 7.87 -15.75 7.44
C GLY A 168 7.61 -14.27 7.71
N CYS A 169 6.66 -13.94 8.60
CA CYS A 169 6.38 -12.55 8.97
C CYS A 169 7.61 -11.85 9.60
N VAL A 170 8.33 -12.56 10.48
CA VAL A 170 9.56 -12.04 11.10
C VAL A 170 10.68 -11.90 10.07
N GLY A 171 10.87 -12.90 9.21
CA GLY A 171 11.87 -12.86 8.14
C GLY A 171 11.62 -11.72 7.15
N SER A 172 10.37 -11.49 6.79
CA SER A 172 9.93 -10.35 5.98
C SER A 172 10.28 -9.01 6.65
N LEU A 173 9.95 -8.86 7.94
CA LEU A 173 10.25 -7.65 8.70
C LEU A 173 11.76 -7.37 8.78
N VAL A 174 12.56 -8.38 9.08
CA VAL A 174 14.03 -8.24 9.14
C VAL A 174 14.59 -7.82 7.77
N ALA A 175 14.17 -8.49 6.70
CA ALA A 175 14.61 -8.18 5.35
C ALA A 175 14.20 -6.78 4.91
N GLY A 176 12.94 -6.37 5.15
CA GLY A 176 12.44 -5.04 4.85
C GLY A 176 13.17 -3.94 5.62
N THR A 177 13.44 -4.17 6.91
CA THR A 177 14.20 -3.24 7.76
C THR A 177 15.64 -3.08 7.25
N ALA A 178 16.32 -4.19 6.96
CA ALA A 178 17.69 -4.18 6.44
C ALA A 178 17.77 -3.51 5.05
N ALA A 179 16.83 -3.81 4.16
CA ALA A 179 16.74 -3.19 2.85
C ALA A 179 16.50 -1.67 2.95
N GLY A 180 15.65 -1.22 3.88
CA GLY A 180 15.43 0.20 4.15
C GLY A 180 16.69 0.93 4.58
N ALA A 181 17.48 0.32 5.47
CA ALA A 181 18.79 0.82 5.85
C ALA A 181 19.74 0.89 4.65
N GLY A 182 19.78 -0.17 3.83
CA GLY A 182 20.60 -0.24 2.62
C GLY A 182 20.25 0.83 1.59
N PHE A 183 18.97 1.04 1.29
CA PHE A 183 18.52 2.08 0.36
C PHE A 183 18.79 3.49 0.88
N SER A 184 18.66 3.70 2.21
CA SER A 184 19.03 4.97 2.85
C SER A 184 20.52 5.22 2.74
N ALA A 185 21.36 4.23 3.05
CA ALA A 185 22.82 4.34 2.94
C ALA A 185 23.29 4.55 1.48
N ALA A 186 22.56 4.02 0.50
CA ALA A 186 22.82 4.24 -0.92
C ALA A 186 22.30 5.58 -1.45
N GLY A 187 21.62 6.39 -0.61
CA GLY A 187 21.05 7.69 -1.01
C GLY A 187 19.78 7.58 -1.88
N TRP A 188 19.22 6.37 -2.06
CA TRP A 188 18.05 6.18 -2.92
C TRP A 188 16.77 6.74 -2.32
N LEU A 189 16.73 6.83 -0.99
CA LEU A 189 15.60 7.44 -0.25
C LEU A 189 15.76 8.96 -0.04
N GLY A 190 16.81 9.56 -0.58
CA GLY A 190 17.17 10.97 -0.35
C GLY A 190 17.91 11.18 0.98
N ASP A 191 18.11 12.45 1.35
CA ASP A 191 18.84 12.81 2.56
C ASP A 191 18.04 12.44 3.82
N PRO A 192 18.60 11.59 4.72
CA PRO A 192 17.92 11.16 5.92
C PRO A 192 17.98 12.23 7.01
N ARG A 193 16.86 12.49 7.69
CA ARG A 193 16.82 13.45 8.85
C ARG A 193 17.50 12.91 10.10
N PHE A 194 17.49 11.58 10.27
CA PHE A 194 17.99 10.89 11.47
C PHE A 194 19.05 9.83 11.11
N GLY A 195 19.83 10.08 10.07
CA GLY A 195 20.85 9.17 9.59
C GLY A 195 20.26 7.79 9.23
N LEU A 196 20.98 6.72 9.56
CA LEU A 196 20.58 5.34 9.25
C LEU A 196 19.23 4.95 9.87
N LEU A 197 18.86 5.57 11.01
CA LEU A 197 17.60 5.31 11.69
C LEU A 197 16.39 5.61 10.78
N SER A 198 16.46 6.64 9.93
CA SER A 198 15.40 6.95 8.96
C SER A 198 15.09 5.77 8.05
N GLY A 199 16.13 5.13 7.51
CA GLY A 199 15.98 3.97 6.64
C GLY A 199 15.45 2.73 7.36
N LEU A 200 15.98 2.45 8.56
CA LEU A 200 15.51 1.34 9.41
C LEU A 200 14.02 1.48 9.73
N VAL A 201 13.60 2.66 10.18
CA VAL A 201 12.19 2.94 10.54
C VAL A 201 11.29 2.86 9.32
N LEU A 202 11.66 3.48 8.20
CA LEU A 202 10.86 3.41 6.98
C LEU A 202 10.71 1.97 6.49
N GLY A 203 11.82 1.21 6.44
CA GLY A 203 11.82 -0.17 5.99
C GLY A 203 10.95 -1.06 6.85
N ALA A 204 11.05 -0.94 8.19
CA ALA A 204 10.23 -1.69 9.12
C ALA A 204 8.73 -1.37 8.96
N LEU A 205 8.37 -0.09 8.94
CA LEU A 205 6.98 0.33 8.88
C LEU A 205 6.33 0.03 7.53
N VAL A 206 7.04 0.26 6.41
CA VAL A 206 6.57 -0.11 5.07
C VAL A 206 6.34 -1.62 4.97
N ASN A 207 7.24 -2.43 5.52
CA ASN A 207 7.09 -3.88 5.50
C ASN A 207 5.90 -4.36 6.34
N VAL A 208 5.69 -3.82 7.54
CA VAL A 208 4.50 -4.14 8.36
C VAL A 208 3.23 -3.74 7.63
N ALA A 209 3.21 -2.56 7.00
CA ALA A 209 2.06 -2.10 6.22
C ALA A 209 1.81 -2.99 4.98
N ALA A 210 2.87 -3.43 4.30
CA ALA A 210 2.75 -4.36 3.16
C ALA A 210 2.12 -5.69 3.59
N GLN A 211 2.59 -6.29 4.69
CA GLN A 211 2.00 -7.52 5.24
C GLN A 211 0.54 -7.35 5.65
N ALA A 212 0.19 -6.18 6.22
CA ALA A 212 -1.19 -5.87 6.60
C ALA A 212 -2.09 -5.65 5.36
N GLY A 213 -1.56 -5.03 4.30
CA GLY A 213 -2.25 -4.84 3.02
C GLY A 213 -2.63 -6.17 2.35
N ASP A 214 -1.68 -7.11 2.26
CA ASP A 214 -1.91 -8.46 1.74
C ASP A 214 -2.96 -9.22 2.61
N LEU A 215 -2.90 -9.10 3.94
CA LEU A 215 -3.94 -9.71 4.80
C LEU A 215 -5.31 -9.08 4.58
N LEU A 216 -5.37 -7.77 4.36
CA LEU A 216 -6.61 -7.06 4.07
C LEU A 216 -7.21 -7.52 2.74
N GLU A 217 -6.40 -7.63 1.71
CA GLU A 217 -6.81 -8.14 0.39
C GLU A 217 -7.27 -9.60 0.51
N SER A 218 -6.51 -10.44 1.23
CA SER A 218 -6.92 -11.83 1.52
C SER A 218 -8.29 -11.89 2.21
N ALA A 219 -8.58 -10.99 3.15
CA ALA A 219 -9.87 -10.91 3.81
C ALA A 219 -11.01 -10.51 2.85
N LEU A 220 -10.76 -9.57 1.93
CA LEU A 220 -11.73 -9.19 0.89
C LEU A 220 -12.03 -10.38 -0.04
N LYS A 221 -11.02 -11.14 -0.46
CA LYS A 221 -11.20 -12.36 -1.27
C LYS A 221 -12.03 -13.41 -0.55
N ARG A 222 -11.74 -13.70 0.73
CA ARG A 222 -12.54 -14.66 1.50
C ARG A 222 -13.98 -14.22 1.66
N ARG A 223 -14.23 -12.91 1.87
CA ARG A 223 -15.59 -12.37 1.88
C ARG A 223 -16.33 -12.58 0.56
N ALA A 224 -15.63 -12.47 -0.56
CA ALA A 224 -16.18 -12.75 -1.90
C ALA A 224 -16.29 -14.25 -2.22
N GLY A 225 -15.85 -15.13 -1.32
CA GLY A 225 -15.88 -16.59 -1.57
C GLY A 225 -14.83 -17.05 -2.58
N VAL A 226 -13.84 -16.23 -2.90
CA VAL A 226 -12.80 -16.54 -3.90
C VAL A 226 -11.41 -16.63 -3.26
N LYS A 227 -10.47 -17.22 -3.98
CA LYS A 227 -9.06 -17.28 -3.56
C LYS A 227 -8.22 -16.21 -4.25
N ASP A 228 -8.42 -16.00 -5.54
CA ASP A 228 -7.67 -15.08 -6.37
C ASP A 228 -8.62 -14.00 -6.89
N SER A 229 -8.15 -12.76 -7.03
CA SER A 229 -8.98 -11.62 -7.46
C SER A 229 -9.34 -11.68 -8.94
N GLY A 230 -8.54 -12.40 -9.73
CA GLY A 230 -8.70 -12.58 -11.16
C GLY A 230 -7.67 -13.54 -11.74
N THR A 231 -7.62 -13.62 -13.07
CA THR A 231 -6.68 -14.47 -13.80
C THR A 231 -5.79 -13.68 -14.77
N THR A 232 -5.71 -12.38 -14.57
CA THR A 232 -5.01 -11.44 -15.48
C THR A 232 -3.54 -11.81 -15.66
N PHE A 233 -2.89 -12.28 -14.61
CA PHE A 233 -1.49 -12.71 -14.62
C PHE A 233 -1.35 -14.23 -14.44
N GLY A 234 -2.35 -15.00 -14.91
CA GLY A 234 -2.34 -16.46 -14.86
C GLY A 234 -2.24 -16.97 -13.41
N PRO A 235 -1.21 -17.79 -13.08
CA PRO A 235 -1.06 -18.37 -11.73
C PRO A 235 -0.81 -17.33 -10.64
N SER A 236 -0.41 -16.11 -11.00
CA SER A 236 -0.17 -15.02 -10.04
C SER A 236 -1.43 -14.22 -9.68
N GLY A 237 -2.60 -14.63 -10.19
CA GLY A 237 -3.88 -14.00 -9.88
C GLY A 237 -4.19 -12.76 -10.70
N GLY A 238 -4.93 -11.82 -10.13
CA GLY A 238 -5.33 -10.57 -10.75
C GLY A 238 -4.37 -9.40 -10.47
N VAL A 239 -4.77 -8.22 -10.92
CA VAL A 239 -4.05 -6.97 -10.62
C VAL A 239 -4.11 -6.64 -9.14
N LEU A 240 -5.25 -6.92 -8.49
CA LEU A 240 -5.41 -6.66 -7.07
C LEU A 240 -4.45 -7.53 -6.23
N ASP A 241 -4.25 -8.80 -6.62
CA ASP A 241 -3.26 -9.70 -6.00
C ASP A 241 -1.80 -9.19 -6.17
N LEU A 242 -1.53 -8.39 -7.20
CA LEU A 242 -0.21 -7.80 -7.43
C LEU A 242 0.04 -6.56 -6.58
N VAL A 243 -1.02 -5.76 -6.34
CA VAL A 243 -0.92 -4.45 -5.66
C VAL A 243 -1.34 -4.48 -4.20
N ASP A 244 -1.72 -5.63 -3.68
CA ASP A 244 -2.21 -5.87 -2.32
C ASP A 244 -1.33 -5.25 -1.22
N SER A 245 -0.02 -5.49 -1.30
CA SER A 245 0.97 -4.95 -0.37
C SER A 245 1.04 -3.42 -0.40
N PHE A 246 0.71 -2.78 -1.54
CA PHE A 246 0.71 -1.32 -1.67
C PHE A 246 -0.52 -0.65 -1.06
N LEU A 247 -1.60 -1.39 -0.77
CA LEU A 247 -2.83 -0.82 -0.21
C LEU A 247 -2.58 -0.02 1.09
N LEU A 248 -1.62 -0.45 1.90
CA LEU A 248 -1.25 0.24 3.13
C LEU A 248 0.19 0.79 3.09
N ALA A 249 1.10 0.13 2.36
CA ALA A 249 2.51 0.53 2.30
C ALA A 249 2.70 1.87 1.58
N ALA A 250 1.99 2.12 0.47
CA ALA A 250 2.14 3.36 -0.29
C ALA A 250 1.64 4.60 0.47
N PRO A 251 0.42 4.63 1.06
CA PRO A 251 -0.02 5.76 1.87
C PRO A 251 0.84 5.96 3.11
N LEU A 252 1.27 4.88 3.78
CA LEU A 252 2.17 4.99 4.93
C LEU A 252 3.50 5.62 4.52
N ALA A 253 4.16 5.10 3.49
CA ALA A 253 5.44 5.63 3.01
C ALA A 253 5.35 7.10 2.58
N ALA A 254 4.28 7.48 1.86
CA ALA A 254 4.06 8.87 1.46
C ALA A 254 3.80 9.81 2.63
N THR A 255 3.22 9.30 3.73
CA THR A 255 2.95 10.06 4.96
C THR A 255 4.20 10.24 5.81
N ILE A 256 4.94 9.15 6.07
CA ILE A 256 6.09 9.19 6.98
C ILE A 256 7.41 9.51 6.29
N GLY A 257 7.52 9.26 4.98
CA GLY A 257 8.73 9.54 4.22
C GLY A 257 9.21 10.98 4.37
N PRO A 258 8.36 12.00 4.19
CA PRO A 258 8.75 13.40 4.39
C PRO A 258 9.15 13.74 5.82
N LEU A 259 8.76 12.95 6.82
CA LEU A 259 9.17 13.11 8.22
C LEU A 259 10.57 12.54 8.47
N LEU A 260 10.94 11.48 7.74
CA LEU A 260 12.21 10.76 7.90
C LEU A 260 13.30 11.24 6.94
N PHE A 261 12.90 11.82 5.80
CA PHE A 261 13.78 12.30 4.73
C PHE A 261 13.40 13.72 4.32
N TRP A 262 14.30 14.42 3.65
CA TRP A 262 14.06 15.76 3.13
C TRP A 262 13.30 15.78 1.80
N TRP A 263 12.22 14.96 1.70
CA TRP A 263 11.40 14.90 0.49
C TRP A 263 10.60 16.19 0.29
N GLY A 264 10.76 16.79 -0.89
CA GLY A 264 10.05 18.02 -1.24
C GLY A 264 10.46 19.27 -0.44
N THR A 265 11.53 19.19 0.35
CA THR A 265 12.10 20.31 1.09
C THR A 265 13.62 20.38 0.84
N THR A 266 14.19 21.56 0.91
CA THR A 266 15.66 21.71 0.89
C THR A 266 16.23 21.22 2.23
N ALA A 267 17.24 20.36 2.18
CA ALA A 267 17.99 20.02 3.38
C ALA A 267 18.62 21.30 3.98
N PRO A 268 18.71 21.44 5.31
CA PRO A 268 19.44 22.54 5.91
C PRO A 268 20.89 22.52 5.41
N PRO A 269 21.55 23.67 5.23
CA PRO A 269 22.97 23.71 4.89
C PRO A 269 23.76 22.98 5.97
N GLN A 270 24.65 22.09 5.52
CA GLN A 270 25.54 21.31 6.39
C GLN A 270 26.56 22.17 7.05
#